data_5ae0baf7f117694cfa67c4d45744e5fe
#
_entry.id   5ae0baf7f117694cfa67c4d45744e5fe
#
_cell.length_a   1.000
_cell.length_b   1.000
_cell.length_c   1.000
_cell.angle_alpha   90.00
_cell.angle_beta   90.00
_cell.angle_gamma   90.00
#
_symmetry.space_group_name_H-M   'P 1'
#
loop_
_entity.id
_entity.type
_entity.pdbx_description
1 polymer ?
#
loop_
_entity_poly.entity_id
_entity_poly.type
_entity_poly.pdbx_seq_one_letter_code
_entity_poly.pdbx_strand_id
1 'polypeptide(L)'
;MIKLHLGCGWRNFGTDWIHVDGGDYEHLDYSDITKLPYDDNSVDLIYASHVIEYFDRNEVNYILQEWYRVLKPEGKIRVAVPDFMKLIWVYQDTKDLNRILGPLFGKMPMADQTIYHKTVYDFNSLKDLLKSLGFNNIISYNWKETDHSQHDDHSQAYYPHMEKENGLLISLNVEATK
;
A
#
# COMPACT_ATOMS: atom_id res chain seq x y z
N MET A 1 19.96 2.73 7.52
CA MET A 1 18.85 2.90 6.56
C MET A 1 17.57 2.84 7.37
N ILE A 2 16.73 3.88 7.30
CA ILE A 2 15.43 3.92 8.01
C ILE A 2 14.35 3.48 7.03
N LYS A 3 13.69 2.37 7.35
CA LYS A 3 12.61 1.79 6.55
C LYS A 3 11.32 1.80 7.37
N LEU A 4 10.26 2.39 6.84
CA LEU A 4 8.95 2.42 7.47
C LEU A 4 7.99 1.45 6.78
N HIS A 5 7.33 0.60 7.55
CA HIS A 5 6.20 -0.22 7.12
C HIS A 5 4.92 0.38 7.67
N LEU A 6 4.21 1.12 6.83
CA LEU A 6 3.02 1.88 7.21
C LEU A 6 1.74 1.08 6.92
N GLY A 7 0.83 1.04 7.88
CA GLY A 7 -0.36 0.22 7.79
C GLY A 7 -0.04 -1.28 7.81
N CYS A 8 0.93 -1.67 8.63
CA CYS A 8 1.47 -3.03 8.65
C CYS A 8 0.48 -4.07 9.19
N GLY A 9 -0.53 -3.66 9.96
CA GLY A 9 -1.42 -4.57 10.65
C GLY A 9 -0.63 -5.49 11.58
N TRP A 10 -0.99 -6.77 11.56
CA TRP A 10 -0.31 -7.82 12.36
C TRP A 10 1.04 -8.28 11.77
N ARG A 11 1.46 -7.75 10.62
CA ARG A 11 2.67 -8.18 9.92
C ARG A 11 3.90 -7.53 10.50
N ASN A 12 4.83 -8.36 10.96
CA ASN A 12 6.12 -7.95 11.49
C ASN A 12 7.23 -8.35 10.50
N PHE A 13 7.90 -7.35 9.89
CA PHE A 13 9.01 -7.56 8.95
C PHE A 13 10.38 -7.63 9.65
N GLY A 14 10.37 -7.69 10.96
CA GLY A 14 11.60 -7.79 11.78
C GLY A 14 12.20 -6.42 12.12
N THR A 15 13.35 -6.47 12.81
CA THR A 15 13.98 -5.30 13.45
C THR A 15 14.62 -4.31 12.47
N ASP A 16 14.72 -4.66 11.20
CA ASP A 16 15.21 -3.75 10.14
C ASP A 16 14.14 -2.77 9.66
N TRP A 17 12.90 -2.95 10.12
CA TRP A 17 11.75 -2.13 9.78
C TRP A 17 11.15 -1.48 11.02
N ILE A 18 10.62 -0.29 10.83
CA ILE A 18 9.81 0.42 11.81
C ILE A 18 8.36 0.25 11.41
N HIS A 19 7.55 -0.28 12.33
CA HIS A 19 6.18 -0.66 12.07
C HIS A 19 5.22 0.40 12.61
N VAL A 20 4.33 0.88 11.74
CA VAL A 20 3.36 1.93 12.10
C VAL A 20 1.96 1.50 11.63
N ASP A 21 1.02 1.41 12.57
CA ASP A 21 -0.38 1.05 12.27
C ASP A 21 -1.31 1.58 13.35
N GLY A 22 -2.54 1.93 13.00
CA GLY A 22 -3.56 2.38 13.95
C GLY A 22 -4.22 1.25 14.77
N GLY A 23 -3.88 -0.02 14.52
CA GLY A 23 -4.34 -1.17 15.28
C GLY A 23 -3.63 -1.35 16.60
N ASP A 24 -4.02 -2.39 17.34
CA ASP A 24 -3.41 -2.77 18.63
C ASP A 24 -2.57 -4.04 18.43
N TYR A 25 -1.27 -3.86 18.10
CA TYR A 25 -0.33 -4.95 17.87
C TYR A 25 0.96 -4.70 18.64
N GLU A 26 1.49 -5.73 19.32
CA GLU A 26 2.66 -5.62 20.21
C GLU A 26 3.95 -5.15 19.55
N HIS A 27 4.09 -5.36 18.23
CA HIS A 27 5.31 -5.04 17.48
C HIS A 27 5.36 -3.61 16.90
N LEU A 28 4.31 -2.81 17.15
CA LEU A 28 4.25 -1.46 16.61
C LEU A 28 5.22 -0.52 17.33
N ASP A 29 5.95 0.26 16.54
CA ASP A 29 6.79 1.36 17.04
C ASP A 29 5.96 2.64 17.22
N TYR A 30 4.98 2.88 16.32
CA TYR A 30 4.10 4.05 16.35
C TYR A 30 2.69 3.69 15.84
N SER A 31 1.70 4.52 16.21
CA SER A 31 0.28 4.26 15.93
C SER A 31 -0.34 5.17 14.87
N ASP A 32 0.36 6.19 14.38
CA ASP A 32 -0.21 7.19 13.46
C ASP A 32 0.61 7.28 12.17
N ILE A 33 0.03 6.80 11.06
CA ILE A 33 0.65 6.88 9.73
C ILE A 33 0.45 8.25 9.07
N THR A 34 -0.42 9.09 9.62
CA THR A 34 -0.75 10.41 9.05
C THR A 34 0.17 11.52 9.54
N LYS A 35 0.90 11.26 10.65
CA LYS A 35 1.87 12.18 11.22
C LYS A 35 3.05 11.39 11.77
N LEU A 36 4.12 11.36 11.02
CA LEU A 36 5.29 10.56 11.33
C LEU A 36 6.28 11.33 12.22
N PRO A 37 6.82 10.73 13.29
CA PRO A 37 7.75 11.38 14.21
C PRO A 37 9.18 11.42 13.65
N TYR A 38 9.32 11.85 12.40
CA TYR A 38 10.57 11.94 11.68
C TYR A 38 10.79 13.34 11.12
N ASP A 39 12.04 13.77 11.12
CA ASP A 39 12.44 15.02 10.48
C ASP A 39 12.28 14.93 8.96
N ASP A 40 12.20 16.09 8.31
CA ASP A 40 12.23 16.18 6.86
C ASP A 40 13.48 15.51 6.31
N ASN A 41 13.32 14.74 5.22
CA ASN A 41 14.44 14.11 4.52
C ASN A 41 15.28 13.15 5.39
N SER A 42 14.64 12.37 6.25
CA SER A 42 15.34 11.46 7.18
C SER A 42 15.13 9.97 6.87
N VAL A 43 14.06 9.60 6.16
CA VAL A 43 13.65 8.22 5.88
C VAL A 43 14.14 7.76 4.50
N ASP A 44 14.66 6.55 4.41
CA ASP A 44 15.21 5.99 3.17
C ASP A 44 14.14 5.27 2.32
N LEU A 45 13.22 4.57 2.97
CA LEU A 45 12.17 3.78 2.31
C LEU A 45 10.86 3.82 3.09
N ILE A 46 9.77 4.05 2.41
CA ILE A 46 8.42 3.84 2.91
C ILE A 46 7.77 2.69 2.12
N TYR A 47 7.19 1.74 2.83
CA TYR A 47 6.38 0.67 2.28
C TYR A 47 4.98 0.69 2.88
N ALA A 48 3.95 0.64 2.03
CA ALA A 48 2.55 0.57 2.44
C ALA A 48 1.77 -0.35 1.49
N SER A 49 1.21 -1.42 2.04
CA SER A 49 0.46 -2.42 1.27
C SER A 49 -1.01 -2.41 1.66
N HIS A 50 -1.87 -2.02 0.74
CA HIS A 50 -3.31 -1.90 0.91
C HIS A 50 -3.70 -0.98 2.08
N VAL A 51 -3.23 0.26 1.99
CA VAL A 51 -3.42 1.32 3.00
C VAL A 51 -4.11 2.55 2.43
N ILE A 52 -3.58 3.09 1.32
CA ILE A 52 -4.02 4.40 0.83
C ILE A 52 -5.44 4.41 0.28
N GLU A 53 -5.98 3.28 -0.10
CA GLU A 53 -7.37 3.13 -0.55
C GLU A 53 -8.41 3.29 0.56
N TYR A 54 -8.01 3.19 1.84
CA TYR A 54 -8.88 3.46 2.99
C TYR A 54 -9.14 4.95 3.22
N PHE A 55 -8.39 5.81 2.54
CA PHE A 55 -8.54 7.26 2.60
C PHE A 55 -9.31 7.78 1.39
N ASP A 56 -10.08 8.85 1.58
CA ASP A 56 -10.73 9.50 0.44
C ASP A 56 -9.73 10.29 -0.41
N ARG A 57 -10.21 10.77 -1.58
CA ARG A 57 -9.37 11.46 -2.56
C ARG A 57 -8.76 12.78 -2.08
N ASN A 58 -9.26 13.36 -0.97
CA ASN A 58 -8.69 14.56 -0.37
C ASN A 58 -7.73 14.17 0.75
N GLU A 59 -8.15 13.26 1.63
CA GLU A 59 -7.35 12.75 2.75
C GLU A 59 -6.00 12.20 2.29
N VAL A 60 -6.00 11.39 1.23
CA VAL A 60 -4.78 10.73 0.72
C VAL A 60 -3.69 11.71 0.30
N ASN A 61 -4.06 12.90 -0.19
CA ASN A 61 -3.07 13.93 -0.55
C ASN A 61 -2.26 14.40 0.67
N TYR A 62 -2.93 14.65 1.79
CA TYR A 62 -2.25 15.09 3.03
C TYR A 62 -1.34 14.00 3.58
N ILE A 63 -1.79 12.75 3.53
CA ILE A 63 -1.02 11.60 4.01
C ILE A 63 0.22 11.38 3.16
N LEU A 64 0.09 11.36 1.85
CA LEU A 64 1.22 11.19 0.94
C LEU A 64 2.16 12.41 0.96
N GLN A 65 1.69 13.63 1.25
CA GLN A 65 2.55 14.79 1.49
C GLN A 65 3.42 14.60 2.73
N GLU A 66 2.86 14.06 3.82
CA GLU A 66 3.62 13.74 5.03
C GLU A 66 4.67 12.66 4.75
N TRP A 67 4.32 11.61 4.02
CA TRP A 67 5.25 10.58 3.62
C TRP A 67 6.35 11.13 2.71
N TYR A 68 5.99 12.01 1.78
CA TYR A 68 6.97 12.73 0.95
C TYR A 68 7.90 13.60 1.79
N ARG A 69 7.38 14.33 2.79
CA ARG A 69 8.17 15.20 3.67
C ARG A 69 9.33 14.44 4.32
N VAL A 70 9.02 13.30 4.93
CA VAL A 70 10.02 12.53 5.70
C VAL A 70 11.01 11.76 4.81
N LEU A 71 10.65 11.42 3.57
CA LEU A 71 11.57 10.75 2.65
C LEU A 71 12.76 11.64 2.32
N LYS A 72 13.96 11.06 2.28
CA LYS A 72 15.17 11.69 1.76
C LYS A 72 15.05 12.02 0.27
N PRO A 73 15.81 12.98 -0.26
CA PRO A 73 16.08 13.03 -1.69
C PRO A 73 16.58 11.65 -2.17
N GLU A 74 16.04 11.16 -3.30
CA GLU A 74 16.27 9.79 -3.82
C GLU A 74 15.70 8.67 -2.93
N GLY A 75 15.06 8.99 -1.80
CA GLY A 75 14.32 8.02 -0.99
C GLY A 75 13.12 7.46 -1.75
N LYS A 76 12.75 6.24 -1.43
CA LYS A 76 11.73 5.49 -2.19
C LYS A 76 10.44 5.33 -1.41
N ILE A 77 9.34 5.38 -2.13
CA ILE A 77 8.05 4.90 -1.66
C ILE A 77 7.63 3.69 -2.49
N ARG A 78 7.16 2.63 -1.83
CA ARG A 78 6.48 1.49 -2.45
C ARG A 78 5.07 1.43 -1.90
N VAL A 79 4.10 1.51 -2.79
CA VAL A 79 2.68 1.33 -2.44
C VAL A 79 2.10 0.18 -3.24
N ALA A 80 1.28 -0.62 -2.58
CA ALA A 80 0.46 -1.63 -3.20
C ALA A 80 -1.01 -1.33 -2.90
N VAL A 81 -1.87 -1.47 -3.90
CA VAL A 81 -3.33 -1.24 -3.81
C VAL A 81 -4.06 -2.26 -4.67
N PRO A 82 -5.36 -2.52 -4.47
CA PRO A 82 -6.13 -3.31 -5.41
C PRO A 82 -6.04 -2.72 -6.83
N ASP A 83 -5.68 -3.56 -7.82
CA ASP A 83 -5.60 -3.15 -9.23
C ASP A 83 -6.99 -3.15 -9.85
N PHE A 84 -7.59 -1.97 -9.99
CA PHE A 84 -8.95 -1.85 -10.53
C PHE A 84 -9.08 -2.45 -11.94
N MET A 85 -8.06 -2.31 -12.80
CA MET A 85 -8.08 -2.90 -14.13
C MET A 85 -8.11 -4.44 -14.07
N LYS A 86 -7.33 -5.03 -13.18
CA LYS A 86 -7.32 -6.48 -12.97
C LYS A 86 -8.65 -6.99 -12.39
N LEU A 87 -9.26 -6.23 -11.49
CA LEU A 87 -10.59 -6.56 -10.97
C LEU A 87 -11.66 -6.52 -12.06
N ILE A 88 -11.59 -5.55 -13.00
CA ILE A 88 -12.47 -5.55 -14.18
C ILE A 88 -12.27 -6.82 -15.01
N TRP A 89 -11.04 -7.27 -15.24
CA TRP A 89 -10.76 -8.50 -15.99
C TRP A 89 -11.35 -9.73 -15.29
N VAL A 90 -11.17 -9.84 -13.97
CA VAL A 90 -11.79 -10.93 -13.18
C VAL A 90 -13.31 -10.92 -13.33
N TYR A 91 -13.95 -9.75 -13.24
CA TYR A 91 -15.38 -9.64 -13.43
C TYR A 91 -15.83 -9.97 -14.87
N GLN A 92 -15.07 -9.49 -15.87
CA GLN A 92 -15.37 -9.79 -17.28
C GLN A 92 -15.26 -11.28 -17.61
N ASP A 93 -14.33 -11.98 -17.00
CA ASP A 93 -14.14 -13.41 -17.16
C ASP A 93 -15.23 -14.22 -16.44
N THR A 94 -15.46 -13.90 -15.18
CA THR A 94 -16.32 -14.70 -14.31
C THR A 94 -17.80 -14.32 -14.35
N LYS A 95 -18.13 -13.08 -14.71
CA LYS A 95 -19.48 -12.46 -14.60
C LYS A 95 -20.07 -12.53 -13.17
N ASP A 96 -19.21 -12.72 -12.18
CA ASP A 96 -19.58 -12.86 -10.77
C ASP A 96 -19.00 -11.68 -9.97
N LEU A 97 -19.87 -10.74 -9.58
CA LEU A 97 -19.49 -9.56 -8.80
C LEU A 97 -18.88 -9.92 -7.44
N ASN A 98 -19.31 -11.04 -6.83
CA ASN A 98 -18.80 -11.46 -5.52
C ASN A 98 -17.28 -11.72 -5.54
N ARG A 99 -16.70 -12.03 -6.71
CA ARG A 99 -15.26 -12.28 -6.86
C ARG A 99 -14.41 -11.03 -6.66
N ILE A 100 -14.99 -9.85 -6.87
CA ILE A 100 -14.26 -8.58 -6.78
C ILE A 100 -14.71 -7.68 -5.63
N LEU A 101 -15.82 -7.98 -4.95
CA LEU A 101 -16.33 -7.13 -3.85
C LEU A 101 -15.33 -6.98 -2.71
N GLY A 102 -14.63 -8.06 -2.34
CA GLY A 102 -13.62 -8.02 -1.29
C GLY A 102 -12.48 -7.06 -1.61
N PRO A 103 -11.73 -7.27 -2.70
CA PRO A 103 -10.67 -6.34 -3.10
C PRO A 103 -11.16 -4.93 -3.38
N LEU A 104 -12.39 -4.76 -3.90
CA LEU A 104 -12.92 -3.45 -4.27
C LEU A 104 -13.30 -2.60 -3.06
N PHE A 105 -13.97 -3.19 -2.07
CA PHE A 105 -14.49 -2.46 -0.91
C PHE A 105 -13.69 -2.71 0.37
N GLY A 106 -12.88 -3.75 0.42
CA GLY A 106 -12.21 -4.17 1.64
C GLY A 106 -13.24 -4.49 2.74
N LYS A 107 -12.78 -4.77 3.90
CA LYS A 107 -13.50 -4.76 5.18
C LYS A 107 -12.50 -5.06 6.27
N MET A 108 -12.16 -4.09 7.09
CA MET A 108 -11.19 -4.28 8.15
C MET A 108 -11.72 -3.73 9.49
N PRO A 109 -11.67 -4.52 10.58
CA PRO A 109 -11.88 -3.98 11.91
C PRO A 109 -10.72 -3.05 12.28
N MET A 110 -11.03 -1.87 12.79
CA MET A 110 -10.05 -0.90 13.28
C MET A 110 -10.60 -0.31 14.57
N ALA A 111 -10.01 -0.67 15.70
CA ALA A 111 -10.52 -0.34 17.05
C ALA A 111 -12.01 -0.76 17.20
N ASP A 112 -12.90 0.16 17.45
CA ASP A 112 -14.35 -0.04 17.60
C ASP A 112 -15.16 0.09 16.31
N GLN A 113 -14.48 0.30 15.18
CA GLN A 113 -15.11 0.57 13.88
C GLN A 113 -14.75 -0.50 12.85
N THR A 114 -15.57 -0.59 11.80
CA THR A 114 -15.22 -1.29 10.57
C THR A 114 -14.94 -0.26 9.49
N ILE A 115 -13.77 -0.33 8.89
CA ILE A 115 -13.38 0.56 7.80
C ILE A 115 -13.46 -0.17 6.45
N TYR A 116 -13.68 0.60 5.39
CA TYR A 116 -13.82 0.14 4.02
C TYR A 116 -12.96 1.00 3.09
N HIS A 117 -12.63 0.48 1.92
CA HIS A 117 -11.98 1.27 0.88
C HIS A 117 -12.90 2.41 0.45
N LYS A 118 -12.36 3.62 0.43
CA LYS A 118 -13.05 4.86 0.02
C LYS A 118 -12.73 5.23 -1.43
N THR A 119 -11.69 4.63 -2.01
CA THR A 119 -11.29 4.89 -3.39
C THR A 119 -10.67 3.65 -4.04
N VAL A 120 -10.50 3.70 -5.35
CA VAL A 120 -9.85 2.66 -6.16
C VAL A 120 -8.81 3.30 -7.07
N TYR A 121 -7.81 2.52 -7.46
CA TYR A 121 -6.71 2.98 -8.29
C TYR A 121 -6.48 2.04 -9.48
N ASP A 122 -6.10 2.62 -10.60
CA ASP A 122 -5.33 2.00 -11.66
C ASP A 122 -3.93 2.63 -11.73
N PHE A 123 -3.06 2.10 -12.58
CA PHE A 123 -1.69 2.61 -12.67
C PHE A 123 -1.63 4.10 -13.03
N ASN A 124 -2.48 4.56 -13.93
CA ASN A 124 -2.45 5.95 -14.39
C ASN A 124 -2.91 6.92 -13.28
N SER A 125 -4.01 6.63 -12.62
CA SER A 125 -4.53 7.46 -11.54
C SER A 125 -3.58 7.52 -10.34
N LEU A 126 -2.96 6.39 -9.96
CA LEU A 126 -1.96 6.37 -8.89
C LEU A 126 -0.69 7.10 -9.28
N LYS A 127 -0.23 6.92 -10.52
CA LYS A 127 0.92 7.65 -11.07
C LYS A 127 0.69 9.16 -11.08
N ASP A 128 -0.48 9.62 -11.54
CA ASP A 128 -0.82 11.04 -11.59
C ASP A 128 -0.90 11.64 -10.19
N LEU A 129 -1.47 10.91 -9.22
CA LEU A 129 -1.50 11.29 -7.82
C LEU A 129 -0.07 11.48 -7.26
N LEU A 130 0.78 10.47 -7.37
CA LEU A 130 2.16 10.54 -6.88
C LEU A 130 2.96 11.66 -7.56
N LYS A 131 2.80 11.81 -8.89
CA LYS A 131 3.47 12.88 -9.65
C LYS A 131 3.02 14.27 -9.20
N SER A 132 1.75 14.47 -8.90
CA SER A 132 1.22 15.75 -8.43
C SER A 132 1.82 16.19 -7.08
N LEU A 133 2.31 15.25 -6.30
CA LEU A 133 2.95 15.45 -5.00
C LEU A 133 4.48 15.59 -5.07
N GLY A 134 5.07 15.50 -6.28
CA GLY A 134 6.49 15.69 -6.50
C GLY A 134 7.29 14.40 -6.68
N PHE A 135 6.68 13.22 -6.57
CA PHE A 135 7.37 11.97 -6.82
C PHE A 135 7.75 11.81 -8.30
N ASN A 136 8.89 11.17 -8.53
CA ASN A 136 9.49 10.90 -9.83
C ASN A 136 9.73 9.39 -10.02
N ASN A 137 10.19 8.98 -11.21
CA ASN A 137 10.54 7.58 -11.53
C ASN A 137 9.45 6.58 -11.12
N ILE A 138 8.19 6.91 -11.40
CA ILE A 138 7.03 6.13 -11.00
C ILE A 138 6.89 4.93 -11.91
N ILE A 139 7.12 3.73 -11.38
CA ILE A 139 7.12 2.46 -12.11
C ILE A 139 6.36 1.37 -11.35
N SER A 140 5.89 0.35 -12.08
CA SER A 140 5.46 -0.88 -11.44
C SER A 140 6.68 -1.68 -10.97
N TYR A 141 6.60 -2.27 -9.77
CA TYR A 141 7.65 -3.16 -9.27
C TYR A 141 7.16 -4.60 -9.14
N ASN A 142 8.10 -5.52 -9.26
CA ASN A 142 7.85 -6.94 -9.01
C ASN A 142 8.08 -7.22 -7.51
N TRP A 143 7.03 -7.62 -6.80
CA TRP A 143 7.12 -7.91 -5.37
C TRP A 143 8.16 -9.01 -5.05
N LYS A 144 8.40 -9.96 -5.98
CA LYS A 144 9.37 -11.05 -5.82
C LYS A 144 10.83 -10.57 -5.75
N GLU A 145 11.10 -9.35 -6.22
CA GLU A 145 12.43 -8.74 -6.31
C GLU A 145 12.71 -7.75 -5.17
N THR A 146 11.79 -7.65 -4.20
CA THR A 146 11.94 -6.74 -3.07
C THR A 146 12.66 -7.39 -1.89
N ASP A 147 13.26 -6.59 -1.03
CA ASP A 147 13.89 -7.02 0.22
C ASP A 147 12.90 -7.56 1.27
N HIS A 148 11.59 -7.35 1.06
CA HIS A 148 10.52 -7.87 1.90
C HIS A 148 9.69 -8.99 1.23
N SER A 149 10.12 -9.53 0.11
CA SER A 149 9.38 -10.54 -0.68
C SER A 149 9.04 -11.83 0.07
N GLN A 150 9.79 -12.14 1.12
CA GLN A 150 9.56 -13.30 1.99
C GLN A 150 8.37 -13.13 2.95
N HIS A 151 7.90 -11.90 3.13
CA HIS A 151 6.76 -11.61 3.99
C HIS A 151 5.48 -11.57 3.17
N ASP A 152 4.53 -12.43 3.53
CA ASP A 152 3.25 -12.51 2.82
C ASP A 152 2.34 -11.35 3.20
N ASP A 153 1.96 -10.57 2.19
CA ASP A 153 1.03 -9.46 2.34
C ASP A 153 0.17 -9.25 1.09
N HIS A 154 -0.65 -8.20 1.08
CA HIS A 154 -1.57 -7.95 -0.01
C HIS A 154 -0.91 -7.48 -1.32
N SER A 155 0.38 -7.07 -1.30
CA SER A 155 1.14 -6.82 -2.55
C SER A 155 1.28 -8.09 -3.39
N GLN A 156 1.04 -9.24 -2.77
CA GLN A 156 1.07 -10.59 -3.36
C GLN A 156 -0.34 -11.17 -3.54
N ALA A 157 -1.38 -10.32 -3.64
CA ALA A 157 -2.76 -10.79 -3.81
C ALA A 157 -3.00 -11.30 -5.23
N TYR A 158 -3.44 -12.55 -5.34
CA TYR A 158 -3.73 -13.23 -6.62
C TYR A 158 -5.19 -13.68 -6.71
N TYR A 159 -5.68 -13.77 -7.92
CA TYR A 159 -6.94 -14.42 -8.26
C TYR A 159 -6.70 -15.62 -9.18
N PRO A 160 -7.24 -16.83 -8.93
CA PRO A 160 -7.94 -17.21 -7.69
C PRO A 160 -7.10 -16.98 -6.43
N HIS A 161 -7.74 -16.90 -5.27
CA HIS A 161 -7.11 -16.49 -4.02
C HIS A 161 -5.78 -17.22 -3.75
N MET A 162 -4.69 -16.45 -3.66
CA MET A 162 -3.32 -16.87 -3.39
C MET A 162 -2.71 -17.89 -4.38
N GLU A 163 -3.27 -18.02 -5.58
CA GLU A 163 -2.68 -18.80 -6.65
C GLU A 163 -1.49 -18.07 -7.30
N LYS A 164 -0.32 -18.15 -6.66
CA LYS A 164 0.88 -17.37 -7.04
C LYS A 164 1.62 -17.92 -8.27
N GLU A 165 1.33 -19.16 -8.71
CA GLU A 165 2.01 -19.79 -9.84
C GLU A 165 1.34 -19.42 -11.18
N ASN A 166 0.02 -19.60 -11.26
CA ASN A 166 -0.74 -19.43 -12.50
C ASN A 166 -1.84 -18.38 -12.40
N GLY A 167 -2.06 -17.80 -11.23
CA GLY A 167 -3.09 -16.82 -10.99
C GLY A 167 -2.76 -15.44 -11.54
N LEU A 168 -3.77 -14.59 -11.59
CA LEU A 168 -3.64 -13.19 -11.95
C LEU A 168 -3.30 -12.37 -10.72
N LEU A 169 -2.16 -11.67 -10.71
CA LEU A 169 -1.85 -10.68 -9.68
C LEU A 169 -2.87 -9.54 -9.75
N ILE A 170 -3.67 -9.38 -8.69
CA ILE A 170 -4.70 -8.35 -8.57
C ILE A 170 -4.28 -7.19 -7.67
N SER A 171 -3.02 -7.15 -7.25
CA SER A 171 -2.41 -6.00 -6.59
C SER A 171 -1.62 -5.16 -7.60
N LEU A 172 -1.85 -3.87 -7.58
CA LEU A 172 -1.07 -2.85 -8.30
C LEU A 172 0.07 -2.41 -7.39
N ASN A 173 1.29 -2.78 -7.74
CA ASN A 173 2.50 -2.51 -6.98
C ASN A 173 3.29 -1.40 -7.67
N VAL A 174 3.42 -0.24 -7.03
CA VAL A 174 4.07 0.94 -7.60
C VAL A 174 5.19 1.44 -6.70
N GLU A 175 6.37 1.64 -7.28
CA GLU A 175 7.51 2.31 -6.64
C GLU A 175 7.70 3.70 -7.27
N ALA A 176 8.04 4.68 -6.43
CA ALA A 176 8.40 6.01 -6.87
C ALA A 176 9.56 6.56 -6.02
N THR A 177 10.23 7.59 -6.53
CA THR A 177 11.38 8.26 -5.89
C THR A 177 10.99 9.71 -5.55
N LYS A 178 11.43 10.20 -4.40
CA LYS A 178 11.34 11.63 -4.05
C LYS A 178 12.28 12.48 -4.87
#